data_e1d293fd8cce9c0b58fc5739cde283be
#
_entry.id   e1d293fd8cce9c0b58fc5739cde283be
#
_cell.length_a   1.000
_cell.length_b   1.000
_cell.length_c   1.000
_cell.angle_alpha   90.00
_cell.angle_beta   90.00
_cell.angle_gamma   90.00
#
_symmetry.space_group_name_H-M   'P 1'
#
loop_
_entity.id
_entity.type
_entity.pdbx_description
1 polymer ?
#
loop_
_entity_poly.entity_id
_entity_poly.type
_entity_poly.pdbx_seq_one_letter_code
_entity_poly.pdbx_strand_id
1 'polypeptide(L)'
;LIVIFPEKYGGTVWRDGAEGKRPETNILKELLPYLEKQYAVTGDRRQRTVMGFSMGAAGSIYWGAKYLDLFSAAVALDAGGGTSFSDPKARNYVPEYGKKTEAIRKSLKLRLVQGALNTRKFRESLNTLKIPYDYVQLPRDISAYPAESSCLNKKDLTKKFLHNPACMTEGKWGEQTWSFIEKGTHRKEKQ
;
A
#
# COMPACT_ATOMS: atom_id res chain seq x y z
N LEU A 1 3.39 -14.94 -10.34
CA LEU A 1 3.04 -14.05 -9.24
C LEU A 1 2.34 -14.86 -8.13
N ILE A 2 2.83 -14.78 -6.90
CA ILE A 2 2.15 -15.33 -5.72
C ILE A 2 1.58 -14.14 -4.95
N VAL A 3 0.29 -14.19 -4.62
CA VAL A 3 -0.39 -13.14 -3.86
C VAL A 3 -0.84 -13.75 -2.53
N ILE A 4 -0.49 -13.08 -1.43
CA ILE A 4 -0.80 -13.52 -0.07
C ILE A 4 -1.74 -12.50 0.55
N PHE A 5 -2.88 -12.96 1.06
CA PHE A 5 -3.86 -12.14 1.77
C PHE A 5 -3.85 -12.50 3.27
N PRO A 6 -2.96 -11.88 4.05
CA PRO A 6 -2.91 -12.19 5.47
C PRO A 6 -4.11 -11.60 6.19
N GLU A 7 -4.60 -12.31 7.20
CA GLU A 7 -5.65 -11.80 8.07
C GLU A 7 -5.06 -10.86 9.13
N LYS A 8 -5.83 -9.82 9.41
CA LYS A 8 -5.53 -8.86 10.47
C LYS A 8 -6.21 -9.30 11.78
N TYR A 9 -5.45 -9.46 12.83
CA TYR A 9 -5.99 -9.59 14.17
C TYR A 9 -6.55 -8.23 14.64
N GLY A 10 -7.83 -8.17 14.98
CA GLY A 10 -8.63 -6.96 15.23
C GLY A 10 -7.88 -5.80 15.93
N GLY A 11 -8.14 -4.57 15.52
CA GLY A 11 -7.71 -3.33 16.19
C GLY A 11 -6.27 -2.86 16.00
N THR A 12 -5.38 -3.67 15.45
CA THR A 12 -3.91 -3.42 15.48
C THR A 12 -3.37 -2.52 14.38
N VAL A 13 -4.16 -2.14 13.40
CA VAL A 13 -3.73 -1.34 12.24
C VAL A 13 -2.40 -1.79 11.61
N TRP A 14 -2.19 -3.12 11.52
CA TRP A 14 -0.99 -3.76 10.96
C TRP A 14 0.30 -3.50 11.75
N ARG A 15 0.20 -3.15 13.03
CA ARG A 15 1.32 -2.99 13.96
C ARG A 15 1.17 -3.96 15.11
N ASP A 16 2.28 -4.36 15.67
CA ASP A 16 2.26 -5.08 16.93
C ASP A 16 1.66 -4.16 18.01
N GLY A 17 0.75 -4.70 18.78
CA GLY A 17 0.02 -4.00 19.83
C GLY A 17 0.24 -4.61 21.20
N ALA A 18 -0.45 -4.08 22.18
CA ALA A 18 -0.59 -4.68 23.50
C ALA A 18 -1.38 -6.00 23.43
N GLU A 19 -1.41 -6.76 24.52
CA GLU A 19 -2.23 -7.97 24.68
C GLU A 19 -1.87 -9.13 23.73
N GLY A 20 -0.62 -9.27 23.34
CA GLY A 20 -0.17 -10.40 22.52
C GLY A 20 -0.60 -10.36 21.05
N LYS A 21 -1.28 -9.30 20.60
CA LYS A 21 -1.65 -9.10 19.20
C LYS A 21 -0.45 -8.61 18.42
N ARG A 22 0.17 -9.51 17.66
CA ARG A 22 1.44 -9.28 16.96
C ARG A 22 1.35 -9.53 15.45
N PRO A 23 0.44 -8.86 14.71
CA PRO A 23 0.25 -9.13 13.27
C PRO A 23 1.51 -8.81 12.47
N GLU A 24 2.25 -7.77 12.81
CA GLU A 24 3.47 -7.37 12.14
C GLU A 24 4.56 -8.45 12.29
N THR A 25 4.82 -8.87 13.52
CA THR A 25 5.79 -9.94 13.79
C THR A 25 5.36 -11.25 13.15
N ASN A 26 4.12 -11.70 13.36
CA ASN A 26 3.63 -12.98 12.86
C ASN A 26 3.66 -13.04 11.32
N ILE A 27 3.31 -11.96 10.65
CA ILE A 27 3.29 -11.94 9.17
C ILE A 27 4.70 -11.81 8.61
N LEU A 28 5.51 -10.89 9.12
CA LEU A 28 6.79 -10.58 8.50
C LEU A 28 7.93 -11.49 8.95
N LYS A 29 7.88 -12.04 10.16
CA LYS A 29 8.96 -12.87 10.71
C LYS A 29 8.65 -14.36 10.77
N GLU A 30 7.37 -14.73 10.69
CA GLU A 30 6.95 -16.13 10.76
C GLU A 30 6.31 -16.60 9.46
N LEU A 31 5.20 -15.98 9.05
CA LEU A 31 4.46 -16.41 7.86
C LEU A 31 5.26 -16.19 6.57
N LEU A 32 5.86 -15.03 6.39
CA LEU A 32 6.59 -14.73 5.14
C LEU A 32 7.76 -15.70 4.91
N PRO A 33 8.69 -15.94 5.87
CA PRO A 33 9.74 -16.91 5.68
C PRO A 33 9.24 -18.36 5.48
N TYR A 34 8.15 -18.72 6.16
CA TYR A 34 7.52 -20.03 5.98
C TYR A 34 7.03 -20.22 4.53
N LEU A 35 6.31 -19.22 3.99
CA LEU A 35 5.77 -19.28 2.63
C LEU A 35 6.88 -19.25 1.57
N GLU A 36 7.94 -18.49 1.79
CA GLU A 36 9.09 -18.46 0.90
C GLU A 36 9.75 -19.83 0.79
N LYS A 37 9.90 -20.50 1.91
CA LYS A 37 10.43 -21.88 1.95
C LYS A 37 9.44 -22.87 1.29
N GLN A 38 8.15 -22.76 1.62
CA GLN A 38 7.14 -23.70 1.14
C GLN A 38 6.92 -23.62 -0.37
N TYR A 39 6.98 -22.45 -0.95
CA TYR A 39 6.70 -22.22 -2.37
C TYR A 39 7.97 -21.96 -3.19
N ALA A 40 9.14 -22.16 -2.61
CA ALA A 40 10.44 -21.95 -3.25
C ALA A 40 10.55 -20.57 -3.95
N VAL A 41 9.95 -19.53 -3.35
CA VAL A 41 10.08 -18.16 -3.86
C VAL A 41 11.34 -17.51 -3.32
N THR A 42 11.91 -16.62 -4.13
CA THR A 42 13.12 -15.90 -3.72
C THR A 42 12.85 -14.96 -2.55
N GLY A 43 13.80 -14.89 -1.63
CA GLY A 43 13.84 -13.90 -0.55
C GLY A 43 14.24 -12.49 -1.02
N ASP A 44 14.41 -12.26 -2.30
CA ASP A 44 14.85 -10.97 -2.84
C ASP A 44 13.77 -9.89 -2.68
N ARG A 45 14.10 -8.85 -1.90
CA ARG A 45 13.20 -7.71 -1.70
C ARG A 45 12.75 -7.04 -3.00
N ARG A 46 13.57 -7.10 -4.05
CA ARG A 46 13.27 -6.51 -5.36
C ARG A 46 12.03 -7.15 -6.01
N GLN A 47 11.68 -8.34 -5.59
CA GLN A 47 10.52 -9.09 -6.06
C GLN A 47 9.32 -9.04 -5.09
N ARG A 48 9.42 -8.26 -4.02
CA ARG A 48 8.33 -8.13 -3.05
C ARG A 48 7.71 -6.74 -3.08
N THR A 49 6.41 -6.73 -3.20
CA THR A 49 5.55 -5.55 -3.06
C THR A 49 4.58 -5.76 -1.91
N VAL A 50 4.40 -4.75 -1.09
CA VAL A 50 3.30 -4.71 -0.15
C VAL A 50 2.17 -3.84 -0.69
N MET A 51 0.95 -4.37 -0.73
CA MET A 51 -0.23 -3.66 -1.21
C MET A 51 -1.37 -3.79 -0.20
N GLY A 52 -2.18 -2.76 -0.09
CA GLY A 52 -3.36 -2.82 0.78
C GLY A 52 -4.43 -1.80 0.41
N PHE A 53 -5.64 -2.08 0.87
CA PHE A 53 -6.81 -1.23 0.70
C PHE A 53 -7.25 -0.65 2.04
N SER A 54 -7.69 0.61 2.05
CA SER A 54 -8.24 1.28 3.23
C SER A 54 -7.25 1.24 4.41
N MET A 55 -7.57 0.52 5.48
CA MET A 55 -6.65 0.30 6.59
C MET A 55 -5.42 -0.52 6.17
N GLY A 56 -5.57 -1.47 5.23
CA GLY A 56 -4.44 -2.18 4.63
C GLY A 56 -3.53 -1.25 3.82
N ALA A 57 -4.07 -0.21 3.20
CA ALA A 57 -3.28 0.82 2.54
C ALA A 57 -2.40 1.59 3.53
N ALA A 58 -2.92 1.95 4.70
CA ALA A 58 -2.11 2.54 5.76
C ALA A 58 -1.01 1.57 6.23
N GLY A 59 -1.32 0.27 6.33
CA GLY A 59 -0.35 -0.78 6.65
C GLY A 59 0.73 -0.91 5.59
N SER A 60 0.38 -0.89 4.30
CA SER A 60 1.35 -1.00 3.21
C SER A 60 2.29 0.20 3.16
N ILE A 61 1.79 1.41 3.37
CA ILE A 61 2.62 2.62 3.50
C ILE A 61 3.59 2.49 4.68
N TYR A 62 3.10 2.04 5.82
CA TYR A 62 3.91 1.90 7.02
C TYR A 62 5.00 0.83 6.87
N TRP A 63 4.62 -0.37 6.41
CA TRP A 63 5.59 -1.46 6.25
C TRP A 63 6.60 -1.19 5.14
N GLY A 64 6.18 -0.57 4.03
CA GLY A 64 7.08 -0.18 2.95
C GLY A 64 8.21 0.73 3.44
N ALA A 65 7.90 1.70 4.31
CA ALA A 65 8.91 2.59 4.87
C ALA A 65 9.73 1.93 6.00
N LYS A 66 9.08 1.14 6.85
CA LYS A 66 9.74 0.53 8.01
C LYS A 66 10.68 -0.61 7.62
N TYR A 67 10.29 -1.44 6.66
CA TYR A 67 10.97 -2.67 6.26
C TYR A 67 11.51 -2.57 4.83
N LEU A 68 12.44 -1.64 4.62
CA LEU A 68 13.12 -1.46 3.33
C LEU A 68 13.95 -2.67 2.90
N ASP A 69 14.33 -3.50 3.83
CA ASP A 69 15.00 -4.77 3.62
C ASP A 69 14.06 -5.87 3.07
N LEU A 70 12.76 -5.74 3.30
CA LEU A 70 11.76 -6.71 2.84
C LEU A 70 11.05 -6.28 1.56
N PHE A 71 10.78 -4.99 1.37
CA PHE A 71 9.93 -4.50 0.28
C PHE A 71 10.66 -3.49 -0.61
N SER A 72 10.49 -3.62 -1.93
CA SER A 72 10.95 -2.63 -2.91
C SER A 72 9.85 -1.69 -3.37
N ALA A 73 8.60 -2.09 -3.19
CA ALA A 73 7.46 -1.27 -3.56
C ALA A 73 6.33 -1.34 -2.52
N ALA A 74 5.62 -0.24 -2.38
CA ALA A 74 4.41 -0.15 -1.57
C ALA A 74 3.28 0.49 -2.39
N VAL A 75 2.11 -0.15 -2.36
CA VAL A 75 0.91 0.31 -3.07
C VAL A 75 -0.21 0.54 -2.07
N ALA A 76 -0.71 1.76 -2.03
CA ALA A 76 -1.78 2.16 -1.14
C ALA A 76 -3.05 2.48 -1.94
N LEU A 77 -4.08 1.66 -1.74
CA LEU A 77 -5.38 1.80 -2.37
C LEU A 77 -6.35 2.45 -1.37
N ASP A 78 -6.68 3.71 -1.62
CA ASP A 78 -7.58 4.54 -0.81
C ASP A 78 -7.21 4.58 0.69
N ALA A 79 -5.97 4.99 0.98
CA ALA A 79 -5.48 5.13 2.34
C ALA A 79 -6.21 6.25 3.08
N GLY A 80 -6.72 5.92 4.27
CA GLY A 80 -7.19 6.91 5.24
C GLY A 80 -6.17 7.12 6.35
N GLY A 81 -6.18 8.31 6.97
CA GLY A 81 -5.24 8.65 8.05
C GLY A 81 -3.86 9.07 7.52
N GLY A 82 -2.87 9.11 8.39
CA GLY A 82 -1.53 9.58 8.06
C GLY A 82 -1.53 11.10 7.85
N THR A 83 -1.34 11.84 8.91
CA THR A 83 -1.65 13.26 8.84
C THR A 83 -0.43 14.14 8.75
N SER A 84 0.50 14.05 9.68
CA SER A 84 1.68 14.90 9.70
C SER A 84 2.74 14.32 10.64
N PHE A 85 3.95 14.86 10.59
CA PHE A 85 5.05 14.46 11.50
C PHE A 85 4.69 14.63 12.98
N SER A 86 3.82 15.56 13.31
CA SER A 86 3.45 15.91 14.68
C SER A 86 2.19 15.20 15.21
N ASP A 87 1.51 14.39 14.40
CA ASP A 87 0.31 13.68 14.85
C ASP A 87 0.71 12.43 15.66
N PRO A 88 0.43 12.41 16.99
CA PRO A 88 0.82 11.31 17.86
C PRO A 88 -0.04 10.05 17.70
N LYS A 89 -1.07 10.07 16.84
CA LYS A 89 -1.99 8.97 16.70
C LYS A 89 -1.31 7.71 16.18
N ALA A 90 -1.68 6.57 16.71
CA ALA A 90 -1.14 5.26 16.36
C ALA A 90 -1.24 4.90 14.84
N ARG A 91 -2.12 5.58 14.12
CA ARG A 91 -2.31 5.41 12.66
C ARG A 91 -1.39 6.30 11.82
N ASN A 92 -0.55 7.13 12.44
CA ASN A 92 0.35 7.99 11.71
C ASN A 92 1.58 7.20 11.25
N TYR A 93 1.77 7.08 9.95
CA TYR A 93 2.91 6.42 9.33
C TYR A 93 3.99 7.39 8.80
N VAL A 94 3.70 8.68 8.82
CA VAL A 94 4.61 9.73 8.31
C VAL A 94 5.98 9.75 9.03
N PRO A 95 6.07 9.52 10.36
CA PRO A 95 7.35 9.50 11.03
C PRO A 95 8.36 8.49 10.48
N GLU A 96 7.90 7.34 9.97
CA GLU A 96 8.80 6.34 9.39
C GLU A 96 9.49 6.87 8.13
N TYR A 97 8.79 7.69 7.35
CA TYR A 97 9.35 8.34 6.17
C TYR A 97 10.40 9.38 6.52
N GLY A 98 10.19 10.14 7.60
CA GLY A 98 11.18 11.11 8.10
C GLY A 98 12.47 10.47 8.61
N LYS A 99 12.35 9.33 9.33
CA LYS A 99 13.52 8.61 9.88
C LYS A 99 14.46 8.05 8.82
N LYS A 100 13.96 7.68 7.65
CA LYS A 100 14.70 6.95 6.62
C LYS A 100 14.62 7.62 5.25
N THR A 101 14.47 8.94 5.19
CA THR A 101 14.18 9.70 3.97
C THR A 101 15.11 9.33 2.80
N GLU A 102 16.44 9.36 3.00
CA GLU A 102 17.39 9.06 1.93
C GLU A 102 17.32 7.61 1.45
N ALA A 103 17.18 6.67 2.36
CA ALA A 103 17.03 5.26 2.01
C ALA A 103 15.73 5.01 1.22
N ILE A 104 14.63 5.64 1.64
CA ILE A 104 13.33 5.54 0.97
C ILE A 104 13.41 6.11 -0.45
N ARG A 105 14.00 7.30 -0.63
CA ARG A 105 14.19 7.92 -1.95
C ARG A 105 14.91 6.99 -2.93
N LYS A 106 15.92 6.28 -2.44
CA LYS A 106 16.77 5.41 -3.27
C LYS A 106 16.15 4.05 -3.57
N SER A 107 15.34 3.52 -2.66
CA SER A 107 15.04 2.10 -2.67
C SER A 107 13.57 1.71 -2.60
N LEU A 108 12.65 2.63 -2.27
CA LEU A 108 11.22 2.34 -2.21
C LEU A 108 10.48 3.00 -3.38
N LYS A 109 9.72 2.23 -4.14
CA LYS A 109 8.72 2.73 -5.08
C LYS A 109 7.38 2.84 -4.36
N LEU A 110 6.75 4.00 -4.43
CA LEU A 110 5.49 4.27 -3.76
C LEU A 110 4.40 4.64 -4.76
N ARG A 111 3.27 3.94 -4.72
CA ARG A 111 2.07 4.26 -5.48
C ARG A 111 0.90 4.53 -4.54
N LEU A 112 0.22 5.65 -4.78
CA LEU A 112 -0.96 6.08 -4.04
C LEU A 112 -2.14 6.17 -5.01
N VAL A 113 -3.15 5.35 -4.83
CA VAL A 113 -4.42 5.42 -5.57
C VAL A 113 -5.47 5.95 -4.62
N GLN A 114 -5.97 7.13 -4.90
CA GLN A 114 -6.97 7.79 -4.06
C GLN A 114 -8.37 7.62 -4.65
N GLY A 115 -9.26 7.05 -3.87
CA GLY A 115 -10.69 6.95 -4.14
C GLY A 115 -11.50 7.99 -3.36
N ALA A 116 -12.24 7.53 -2.37
CA ALA A 116 -13.09 8.38 -1.53
C ALA A 116 -12.33 9.07 -0.39
N LEU A 117 -11.26 8.43 0.11
CA LEU A 117 -10.48 8.98 1.22
C LEU A 117 -9.43 9.97 0.73
N ASN A 118 -8.88 10.78 1.64
CA ASN A 118 -7.98 11.86 1.31
C ASN A 118 -6.57 11.63 1.84
N THR A 119 -5.60 11.57 0.92
CA THR A 119 -4.16 11.41 1.22
C THR A 119 -3.37 12.72 1.12
N ARG A 120 -4.03 13.89 1.01
CA ARG A 120 -3.38 15.19 0.75
C ARG A 120 -2.26 15.49 1.75
N LYS A 121 -2.53 15.39 3.05
CA LYS A 121 -1.52 15.68 4.10
C LYS A 121 -0.31 14.75 4.02
N PHE A 122 -0.52 13.49 3.68
CA PHE A 122 0.59 12.55 3.48
C PHE A 122 1.41 12.93 2.25
N ARG A 123 0.77 13.27 1.13
CA ARG A 123 1.48 13.73 -0.08
C ARG A 123 2.25 15.02 0.15
N GLU A 124 1.69 15.97 0.91
CA GLU A 124 2.39 17.19 1.33
C GLU A 124 3.66 16.85 2.12
N SER A 125 3.59 15.87 3.04
CA SER A 125 4.77 15.39 3.77
C SER A 125 5.80 14.73 2.86
N LEU A 126 5.38 13.92 1.89
CA LEU A 126 6.28 13.31 0.90
C LEU A 126 6.97 14.37 0.04
N ASN A 127 6.24 15.40 -0.38
CA ASN A 127 6.79 16.54 -1.15
C ASN A 127 7.82 17.30 -0.32
N THR A 128 7.55 17.59 0.94
CA THR A 128 8.50 18.23 1.87
C THR A 128 9.77 17.40 2.01
N LEU A 129 9.63 16.08 2.11
CA LEU A 129 10.76 15.14 2.17
C LEU A 129 11.39 14.86 0.82
N LYS A 130 10.88 15.42 -0.28
CA LYS A 130 11.31 15.14 -1.67
C LYS A 130 11.33 13.64 -1.99
N ILE A 131 10.39 12.87 -1.44
CA ILE A 131 10.23 11.44 -1.71
C ILE A 131 9.35 11.29 -2.96
N PRO A 132 9.82 10.62 -4.02
CA PRO A 132 9.04 10.41 -5.23
C PRO A 132 7.91 9.39 -4.97
N TYR A 133 6.76 9.63 -5.57
CA TYR A 133 5.63 8.71 -5.56
C TYR A 133 4.81 8.83 -6.85
N ASP A 134 4.19 7.74 -7.23
CA ASP A 134 3.17 7.71 -8.27
C ASP A 134 1.79 7.95 -7.64
N TYR A 135 0.99 8.80 -8.24
CA TYR A 135 -0.30 9.20 -7.68
C TYR A 135 -1.40 9.16 -8.72
N VAL A 136 -2.50 8.54 -8.36
CA VAL A 136 -3.73 8.50 -9.16
C VAL A 136 -4.90 8.92 -8.30
N GLN A 137 -5.66 9.93 -8.78
CA GLN A 137 -6.99 10.25 -8.26
C GLN A 137 -8.03 9.57 -9.15
N LEU A 138 -8.83 8.69 -8.59
CA LEU A 138 -9.94 8.09 -9.31
C LEU A 138 -11.02 9.13 -9.64
N PRO A 139 -11.54 9.13 -10.87
CA PRO A 139 -12.64 10.03 -11.24
C PRO A 139 -13.89 9.71 -10.42
N ARG A 140 -14.60 10.77 -10.04
CA ARG A 140 -15.87 10.64 -9.30
C ARG A 140 -17.07 10.44 -10.22
N ASP A 141 -16.88 10.62 -11.51
CA ASP A 141 -17.89 10.37 -12.52
C ASP A 141 -18.03 8.86 -12.75
N ILE A 142 -19.20 8.33 -12.49
CA ILE A 142 -19.51 6.92 -12.68
C ILE A 142 -19.38 6.46 -14.14
N SER A 143 -19.56 7.38 -15.09
CA SER A 143 -19.39 7.09 -16.52
C SER A 143 -17.95 6.76 -16.91
N ALA A 144 -16.98 7.05 -16.04
CA ALA A 144 -15.58 6.66 -16.23
C ALA A 144 -15.33 5.15 -16.01
N TYR A 145 -16.34 4.41 -15.55
CA TYR A 145 -16.25 2.98 -15.23
C TYR A 145 -17.20 2.18 -16.12
N PRO A 146 -16.79 1.01 -16.62
CA PRO A 146 -17.70 0.12 -17.36
C PRO A 146 -18.92 -0.23 -16.50
N ALA A 147 -20.08 -0.34 -17.13
CA ALA A 147 -21.35 -0.57 -16.41
C ALA A 147 -21.37 -1.92 -15.65
N GLU A 148 -20.59 -2.91 -16.14
CA GLU A 148 -20.40 -4.23 -15.56
C GLU A 148 -19.31 -4.27 -14.47
N SER A 149 -18.60 -3.17 -14.24
CA SER A 149 -17.51 -3.14 -13.25
C SER A 149 -18.01 -3.41 -11.85
N SER A 150 -17.30 -4.26 -11.13
CA SER A 150 -17.52 -4.50 -9.69
C SER A 150 -17.30 -3.24 -8.85
N CYS A 151 -16.66 -2.21 -9.43
CA CYS A 151 -16.56 -0.88 -8.85
C CYS A 151 -17.94 -0.23 -8.64
N LEU A 152 -18.84 -0.41 -9.60
CA LEU A 152 -20.18 0.14 -9.57
C LEU A 152 -21.14 -0.80 -8.84
N ASN A 153 -20.95 -1.02 -7.55
CA ASN A 153 -21.94 -1.76 -6.77
C ASN A 153 -23.25 -0.97 -6.78
N LYS A 154 -24.25 -1.47 -7.52
CA LYS A 154 -25.53 -0.81 -7.79
C LYS A 154 -26.34 -0.43 -6.53
N LYS A 155 -25.95 -0.93 -5.35
CA LYS A 155 -26.63 -0.63 -4.09
C LYS A 155 -26.18 0.67 -3.41
N ASP A 156 -25.01 1.22 -3.77
CA ASP A 156 -24.48 2.41 -3.12
C ASP A 156 -23.62 3.26 -4.09
N LEU A 157 -24.31 3.92 -5.03
CA LEU A 157 -23.70 4.93 -5.90
C LEU A 157 -23.57 6.29 -5.20
N THR A 158 -23.39 6.28 -3.89
CA THR A 158 -23.13 7.49 -3.11
C THR A 158 -21.68 7.97 -3.30
N LYS A 159 -21.35 9.11 -2.68
CA LYS A 159 -19.98 9.66 -2.69
C LYS A 159 -18.90 8.67 -2.19
N LYS A 160 -19.30 7.55 -1.58
CA LYS A 160 -18.40 6.51 -1.07
C LYS A 160 -18.15 5.35 -2.04
N PHE A 161 -18.79 5.32 -3.22
CA PHE A 161 -18.61 4.21 -4.17
C PHE A 161 -17.14 3.96 -4.51
N LEU A 162 -16.31 5.01 -4.54
CA LEU A 162 -14.86 4.91 -4.76
C LEU A 162 -14.08 4.31 -3.58
N HIS A 163 -14.72 4.06 -2.44
CA HIS A 163 -14.12 3.27 -1.36
C HIS A 163 -14.38 1.78 -1.59
N ASN A 164 -13.95 1.31 -2.76
CA ASN A 164 -14.11 -0.07 -3.22
C ASN A 164 -12.81 -0.51 -3.91
N PRO A 165 -12.15 -1.60 -3.46
CA PRO A 165 -10.89 -2.05 -4.07
C PRO A 165 -11.03 -2.36 -5.56
N ALA A 166 -12.18 -2.85 -6.03
CA ALA A 166 -12.42 -3.14 -7.44
C ALA A 166 -12.20 -1.91 -8.33
N CYS A 167 -12.55 -0.70 -7.87
CA CYS A 167 -12.28 0.55 -8.60
C CYS A 167 -10.79 0.79 -8.88
N MET A 168 -9.91 0.14 -8.13
CA MET A 168 -8.47 0.37 -8.13
C MET A 168 -7.65 -0.80 -8.67
N THR A 169 -8.30 -1.98 -8.75
CA THR A 169 -7.65 -3.24 -9.15
C THR A 169 -8.21 -3.83 -10.42
N GLU A 170 -9.34 -3.30 -10.94
CA GLU A 170 -9.96 -3.72 -12.19
C GLU A 170 -9.81 -2.66 -13.29
N GLY A 171 -9.97 -3.06 -14.54
CA GLY A 171 -9.93 -2.23 -15.73
C GLY A 171 -8.67 -1.35 -15.81
N LYS A 172 -8.79 -0.20 -16.43
CA LYS A 172 -7.68 0.73 -16.68
C LYS A 172 -6.85 1.08 -15.43
N TRP A 173 -7.50 1.26 -14.29
CA TRP A 173 -6.82 1.64 -13.06
C TRP A 173 -6.10 0.46 -12.42
N GLY A 174 -6.69 -0.72 -12.52
CA GLY A 174 -6.07 -1.98 -12.13
C GLY A 174 -4.84 -2.28 -12.97
N GLU A 175 -4.93 -2.19 -14.29
CA GLU A 175 -3.81 -2.38 -15.22
C GLU A 175 -2.62 -1.48 -14.88
N GLN A 176 -2.87 -0.21 -14.58
CA GLN A 176 -1.82 0.71 -14.13
C GLN A 176 -1.19 0.28 -12.80
N THR A 177 -1.99 -0.23 -11.87
CA THR A 177 -1.52 -0.70 -10.58
C THR A 177 -0.67 -1.97 -10.73
N TRP A 178 -1.12 -2.93 -11.51
CA TRP A 178 -0.37 -4.15 -11.79
C TRP A 178 0.92 -3.87 -12.58
N SER A 179 0.86 -3.01 -13.59
CA SER A 179 2.06 -2.57 -14.32
C SER A 179 3.08 -1.87 -13.41
N PHE A 180 2.63 -1.09 -12.43
CA PHE A 180 3.53 -0.48 -11.43
C PHE A 180 4.23 -1.56 -10.59
N ILE A 181 3.50 -2.58 -10.15
CA ILE A 181 4.05 -3.69 -9.37
C ILE A 181 5.08 -4.46 -10.20
N GLU A 182 4.76 -4.84 -11.44
CA GLU A 182 5.66 -5.54 -12.33
C GLU A 182 6.96 -4.77 -12.60
N LYS A 183 6.84 -3.50 -12.98
CA LYS A 183 8.01 -2.62 -13.17
C LYS A 183 8.78 -2.37 -11.88
N GLY A 184 8.10 -2.49 -10.73
CA GLY A 184 8.68 -2.41 -9.40
C GLY A 184 9.58 -3.59 -9.09
N THR A 185 9.17 -4.78 -9.54
CA THR A 185 9.80 -6.06 -9.25
C THR A 185 10.81 -6.52 -10.31
N HIS A 186 10.77 -5.98 -11.55
CA HIS A 186 11.61 -6.39 -12.67
C HIS A 186 12.68 -5.36 -13.06
N ARG A 187 13.36 -4.75 -12.11
CA ARG A 187 14.53 -3.95 -12.48
C ARG A 187 15.64 -4.89 -12.97
N LYS A 188 15.71 -5.12 -14.30
CA LYS A 188 16.92 -5.68 -14.92
C LYS A 188 18.08 -4.76 -14.51
N GLU A 189 19.05 -5.28 -13.82
CA GLU A 189 20.35 -4.63 -13.73
C GLU A 189 20.83 -4.48 -15.18
N LYS A 190 21.06 -3.24 -15.60
CA LYS A 190 21.91 -3.03 -16.78
C LYS A 190 23.28 -3.53 -16.36
N GLN A 191 23.68 -4.65 -16.93
CA GLN A 191 25.06 -5.12 -16.97
C GLN A 191 25.96 -4.05 -17.57
#